data_fa793e6384116b2535972c10e810610c
#
_entry.id   fa793e6384116b2535972c10e810610c
#
_cell.length_a   1.000
_cell.length_b   1.000
_cell.length_c   1.000
_cell.angle_alpha   90.00
_cell.angle_beta   90.00
_cell.angle_gamma   90.00
#
_symmetry.space_group_name_H-M   'P 1'
#
loop_
_entity.id
_entity.type
_entity.pdbx_description
1 polymer ?
#
loop_
_entity_poly.entity_id
_entity_poly.type
_entity_poly.pdbx_seq_one_letter_code
_entity_poly.pdbx_strand_id
1 'polypeptide(L)'
;MRAKFLLLCALALSACSQPGIVKVNGGQLQGVPSEKEGVTVFRGVRYAQAPVGPLRWQAPQPVEPWEGVMVCDKFSPICPQPGNKPGTFYGDEFYWDGTPEENEDCLSLNIWVPTNALGKKAKLPVAFWIHGGAYMNGYGYEVTMDGDEWASRGVILVTINYRLGTFGFLSHPELTAEQGQSGNYGTMDQIAALQWVHDNISAFGGDPSRITIFGQSAGAMSVKTLLVSPQAWSLVSGAIIQSGGGLSTRGLTPEGTQAQFDELGKAIMDSAGLTNLADMRAASSDEILGAMGKYMAAGGGYVMLTPHIDGKVVVNSFEMAFLDESIPKIPIMIGYNKDDMGGLGGEAVDFFCEFRDNMGYPVYEYEFLRELPTNEAHPASAAGAFHSAELWYTFGTLERSWRPFTAADRALSARMLDAWTSFCKNGNPGWPAYKADKPYKELFDIE
;
A
#
# COMPACT_ATOMS: atom_id res chain seq x y z
N MET A 1 50.09 60.54 9.56
CA MET A 1 49.84 59.27 8.93
C MET A 1 48.92 58.43 9.81
N ARG A 2 47.63 58.33 9.45
CA ARG A 2 46.66 57.53 10.19
C ARG A 2 46.35 56.30 9.36
N ALA A 3 46.74 55.12 9.84
CA ALA A 3 46.44 53.84 9.24
C ALA A 3 45.00 53.44 9.54
N LYS A 4 44.20 53.27 8.51
CA LYS A 4 42.85 52.71 8.63
C LYS A 4 42.95 51.17 8.55
N PHE A 5 42.61 50.49 9.65
CA PHE A 5 42.38 49.05 9.68
C PHE A 5 40.99 48.79 9.11
N LEU A 6 40.90 48.12 7.96
CA LEU A 6 39.68 47.55 7.46
C LEU A 6 39.50 46.16 8.10
N LEU A 7 38.51 46.01 8.94
CA LEU A 7 38.05 44.76 9.52
C LEU A 7 37.11 44.09 8.50
N LEU A 8 37.58 43.07 7.78
CA LEU A 8 36.72 42.21 6.97
C LEU A 8 35.99 41.25 7.91
N CYS A 9 34.72 41.51 8.19
CA CYS A 9 33.83 40.50 8.75
C CYS A 9 33.44 39.50 7.66
N ALA A 10 34.05 38.33 7.67
CA ALA A 10 33.59 37.18 6.93
C ALA A 10 32.31 36.65 7.63
N LEU A 11 31.14 36.96 7.08
CA LEU A 11 29.90 36.31 7.43
C LEU A 11 29.98 34.86 6.94
N ALA A 12 30.33 33.97 7.85
CA ALA A 12 30.09 32.54 7.64
C ALA A 12 28.57 32.34 7.63
N LEU A 13 27.98 32.24 6.45
CA LEU A 13 26.63 31.72 6.25
C LEU A 13 26.67 30.24 6.68
N SER A 14 26.42 30.01 7.98
CA SER A 14 25.94 28.72 8.44
C SER A 14 24.62 28.48 7.70
N ALA A 15 24.65 27.60 6.71
CA ALA A 15 23.44 27.01 6.17
C ALA A 15 22.78 26.21 7.29
N CYS A 16 21.98 26.88 8.14
CA CYS A 16 21.01 26.23 8.96
C CYS A 16 20.06 25.55 7.98
N SER A 17 20.20 24.23 7.82
CA SER A 17 19.18 23.43 7.15
C SER A 17 17.85 23.73 7.87
N GLN A 18 16.89 24.29 7.14
CA GLN A 18 15.55 24.46 7.71
C GLN A 18 15.06 23.08 8.17
N PRO A 19 14.53 22.93 9.38
CA PRO A 19 14.08 21.65 9.86
C PRO A 19 13.00 21.11 8.88
N GLY A 20 13.14 19.85 8.49
CA GLY A 20 12.20 19.17 7.60
C GLY A 20 12.56 19.16 6.11
N ILE A 21 13.67 19.78 5.67
CA ILE A 21 14.11 19.69 4.25
C ILE A 21 15.03 18.48 4.06
N VAL A 22 14.71 17.66 3.05
CA VAL A 22 15.52 16.52 2.62
C VAL A 22 15.80 16.61 1.13
N LYS A 23 16.95 16.07 0.71
CA LYS A 23 17.31 15.97 -0.71
C LYS A 23 17.05 14.56 -1.20
N VAL A 24 16.25 14.44 -2.24
CA VAL A 24 15.89 13.19 -2.92
C VAL A 24 16.33 13.21 -4.38
N ASN A 25 16.19 12.09 -5.06
CA ASN A 25 16.34 12.05 -6.51
C ASN A 25 15.31 12.99 -7.16
N GLY A 26 15.77 13.93 -7.96
CA GLY A 26 14.95 14.93 -8.62
C GLY A 26 14.92 16.30 -7.95
N GLY A 27 15.10 16.45 -6.63
CA GLY A 27 15.03 17.79 -5.99
C GLY A 27 15.06 17.79 -4.47
N GLN A 28 14.43 18.80 -3.88
CA GLN A 28 14.32 18.93 -2.43
C GLN A 28 12.85 18.90 -2.00
N LEU A 29 12.59 18.22 -0.89
CA LEU A 29 11.27 18.12 -0.28
C LEU A 29 11.30 18.74 1.11
N GLN A 30 10.24 19.42 1.48
CA GLN A 30 10.02 19.94 2.82
C GLN A 30 8.80 19.27 3.44
N GLY A 31 9.01 18.53 4.54
CA GLY A 31 7.94 18.00 5.37
C GLY A 31 7.39 19.05 6.32
N VAL A 32 6.25 18.75 6.91
CA VAL A 32 5.58 19.57 7.91
C VAL A 32 5.44 18.80 9.24
N PRO A 33 5.32 19.48 10.38
CA PRO A 33 4.98 18.80 11.63
C PRO A 33 3.68 18.00 11.47
N SER A 34 3.66 16.77 11.98
CA SER A 34 2.44 15.98 12.07
C SER A 34 1.63 16.39 13.30
N GLU A 35 0.45 15.82 13.51
CA GLU A 35 -0.37 16.06 14.70
C GLU A 35 0.33 15.57 15.97
N LYS A 36 1.14 14.53 15.88
CA LYS A 36 1.93 14.01 16.99
C LYS A 36 3.27 14.72 17.11
N GLU A 37 3.56 15.27 18.30
CA GLU A 37 4.83 15.91 18.60
C GLU A 37 6.02 14.97 18.32
N GLY A 38 7.06 15.51 17.70
CA GLY A 38 8.26 14.74 17.35
C GLY A 38 8.15 13.94 16.06
N VAL A 39 7.04 14.04 15.30
CA VAL A 39 6.84 13.42 14.00
C VAL A 39 6.78 14.49 12.91
N THR A 40 7.47 14.25 11.81
CA THR A 40 7.36 15.03 10.56
C THR A 40 6.71 14.17 9.50
N VAL A 41 5.76 14.75 8.76
CA VAL A 41 5.08 14.09 7.66
C VAL A 41 5.38 14.79 6.33
N PHE A 42 5.59 14.00 5.29
CA PHE A 42 5.68 14.43 3.90
C PHE A 42 4.47 13.84 3.18
N ARG A 43 3.52 14.68 2.77
CA ARG A 43 2.29 14.28 2.10
C ARG A 43 2.38 14.53 0.61
N GLY A 44 1.86 13.62 -0.21
CA GLY A 44 1.74 13.80 -1.65
C GLY A 44 3.07 13.85 -2.40
N VAL A 45 4.08 13.10 -1.94
CA VAL A 45 5.37 13.00 -2.63
C VAL A 45 5.22 12.15 -3.89
N ARG A 46 5.43 12.73 -5.06
CA ARG A 46 5.37 11.99 -6.33
C ARG A 46 6.53 11.01 -6.45
N TYR A 47 6.22 9.77 -6.77
CA TYR A 47 7.23 8.74 -7.08
C TYR A 47 7.34 8.45 -8.59
N ALA A 48 6.36 8.90 -9.37
CA ALA A 48 6.33 8.79 -10.83
C ALA A 48 5.67 10.01 -11.45
N GLN A 49 5.82 10.18 -12.78
CA GLN A 49 5.08 11.16 -13.57
C GLN A 49 3.59 10.82 -13.58
N ALA A 50 2.74 11.84 -13.80
CA ALA A 50 1.30 11.66 -13.98
C ALA A 50 1.02 10.71 -15.16
N PRO A 51 0.29 9.61 -14.99
CA PRO A 51 -0.01 8.64 -16.05
C PRO A 51 -1.19 9.11 -16.91
N VAL A 52 -1.07 10.30 -17.50
CA VAL A 52 -2.12 10.97 -18.27
C VAL A 52 -1.82 10.98 -19.78
N GLY A 53 -2.84 11.07 -20.60
CA GLY A 53 -2.69 11.18 -22.05
C GLY A 53 -1.84 10.04 -22.65
N PRO A 54 -0.70 10.33 -23.29
CA PRO A 54 0.17 9.28 -23.85
C PRO A 54 0.73 8.31 -22.82
N LEU A 55 0.84 8.72 -21.55
CA LEU A 55 1.32 7.89 -20.45
C LEU A 55 0.23 7.03 -19.79
N ARG A 56 -1.04 7.23 -20.15
CA ARG A 56 -2.13 6.35 -19.69
C ARG A 56 -1.86 4.93 -20.19
N TRP A 57 -1.92 3.95 -19.29
CA TRP A 57 -1.53 2.56 -19.54
C TRP A 57 -0.10 2.38 -20.07
N GLN A 58 0.83 3.20 -19.57
CA GLN A 58 2.26 2.96 -19.70
C GLN A 58 2.85 2.55 -18.33
N ALA A 59 4.02 1.91 -18.36
CA ALA A 59 4.82 1.73 -17.15
C ALA A 59 5.10 3.09 -16.51
N PRO A 60 5.11 3.21 -15.16
CA PRO A 60 5.36 4.47 -14.49
C PRO A 60 6.73 5.04 -14.89
N GLN A 61 6.75 6.34 -15.24
CA GLN A 61 7.97 7.04 -15.64
C GLN A 61 8.57 7.79 -14.45
N PRO A 62 9.91 7.89 -14.35
CA PRO A 62 10.56 8.66 -13.29
C PRO A 62 10.07 10.10 -13.24
N VAL A 63 9.99 10.67 -12.04
CA VAL A 63 9.63 12.09 -11.85
C VAL A 63 10.69 12.98 -12.51
N GLU A 64 10.25 14.00 -13.27
CA GLU A 64 11.14 15.02 -13.81
C GLU A 64 11.82 15.80 -12.66
N PRO A 65 13.11 16.10 -12.78
CA PRO A 65 13.80 16.93 -11.80
C PRO A 65 13.16 18.33 -11.70
N TRP A 66 13.12 18.86 -10.48
CA TRP A 66 12.56 20.20 -10.21
C TRP A 66 13.56 21.07 -9.47
N GLU A 67 13.42 22.39 -9.65
CA GLU A 67 14.19 23.39 -8.92
C GLU A 67 13.47 23.85 -7.64
N GLY A 68 14.25 24.27 -6.65
CA GLY A 68 13.72 24.77 -5.38
C GLY A 68 13.28 23.65 -4.44
N VAL A 69 12.46 24.04 -3.46
CA VAL A 69 11.95 23.15 -2.41
C VAL A 69 10.45 22.94 -2.61
N MET A 70 10.04 21.69 -2.78
CA MET A 70 8.63 21.31 -2.83
C MET A 70 8.11 21.08 -1.40
N VAL A 71 7.09 21.84 -1.01
CA VAL A 71 6.44 21.66 0.29
C VAL A 71 5.42 20.53 0.21
N CYS A 72 5.61 19.52 1.05
CA CYS A 72 4.78 18.31 1.10
C CYS A 72 3.79 18.38 2.26
N ASP A 73 2.87 19.34 2.21
CA ASP A 73 1.90 19.66 3.28
C ASP A 73 0.49 19.13 2.98
N LYS A 74 0.22 18.64 1.76
CA LYS A 74 -1.09 18.16 1.31
C LYS A 74 -1.00 16.77 0.70
N PHE A 75 -2.01 15.96 0.96
CA PHE A 75 -2.20 14.72 0.22
C PHE A 75 -2.49 15.02 -1.27
N SER A 76 -2.05 14.15 -2.15
CA SER A 76 -2.36 14.22 -3.57
C SER A 76 -3.82 13.83 -3.84
N PRO A 77 -4.36 14.11 -5.03
CA PRO A 77 -5.56 13.44 -5.50
C PRO A 77 -5.41 11.91 -5.44
N ILE A 78 -6.54 11.23 -5.34
CA ILE A 78 -6.60 9.77 -5.42
C ILE A 78 -6.80 9.31 -6.87
N CYS A 79 -6.46 8.05 -7.16
CA CYS A 79 -6.71 7.47 -8.48
C CYS A 79 -8.21 7.45 -8.76
N PRO A 80 -8.66 7.72 -10.02
CA PRO A 80 -10.06 7.63 -10.40
C PRO A 80 -10.61 6.23 -10.07
N GLN A 81 -11.75 6.18 -9.39
CA GLN A 81 -12.31 4.96 -8.82
C GLN A 81 -13.82 5.05 -8.62
N PRO A 82 -14.55 3.91 -8.55
CA PRO A 82 -15.93 3.95 -8.09
C PRO A 82 -15.96 4.40 -6.63
N GLY A 83 -16.62 5.52 -6.34
CA GLY A 83 -16.68 6.06 -4.97
C GLY A 83 -17.40 5.11 -4.01
N ASN A 84 -16.93 5.04 -2.77
CA ASN A 84 -17.65 4.42 -1.68
C ASN A 84 -18.83 5.31 -1.29
N LYS A 85 -20.04 4.75 -1.33
CA LYS A 85 -21.27 5.53 -1.12
C LYS A 85 -21.66 5.55 0.36
N PRO A 86 -22.07 6.70 0.91
CA PRO A 86 -22.73 6.75 2.21
C PRO A 86 -23.94 5.79 2.24
N GLY A 87 -24.18 5.17 3.40
CA GLY A 87 -25.24 4.15 3.58
C GLY A 87 -24.81 2.75 3.15
N THR A 88 -23.60 2.55 2.69
CA THR A 88 -22.98 1.23 2.57
C THR A 88 -22.11 0.95 3.79
N PHE A 89 -21.92 -0.34 4.13
CA PHE A 89 -21.15 -0.72 5.31
C PHE A 89 -19.75 -0.07 5.33
N TYR A 90 -18.97 -0.21 4.26
CA TYR A 90 -17.64 0.39 4.18
C TYR A 90 -17.66 1.91 4.00
N GLY A 91 -18.69 2.45 3.33
CA GLY A 91 -18.88 3.89 3.19
C GLY A 91 -19.05 4.58 4.56
N ASP A 92 -19.87 3.97 5.44
CA ASP A 92 -20.12 4.48 6.77
C ASP A 92 -18.97 4.19 7.76
N GLU A 93 -18.18 3.14 7.51
CA GLU A 93 -17.05 2.76 8.37
C GLU A 93 -15.79 3.56 8.11
N PHE A 94 -15.39 3.72 6.83
CA PHE A 94 -14.06 4.21 6.46
C PHE A 94 -14.06 5.47 5.59
N TYR A 95 -15.23 5.88 5.04
CA TYR A 95 -15.34 6.98 4.07
C TYR A 95 -16.39 8.01 4.44
N TRP A 96 -16.73 8.10 5.75
CA TRP A 96 -17.74 9.02 6.26
C TRP A 96 -17.37 10.49 6.16
N ASP A 97 -16.07 10.81 6.05
CA ASP A 97 -15.52 12.16 5.90
C ASP A 97 -15.51 12.65 4.44
N GLY A 98 -15.98 11.82 3.51
CA GLY A 98 -16.08 12.12 2.08
C GLY A 98 -15.01 11.46 1.23
N THR A 99 -15.11 11.71 -0.08
CA THR A 99 -14.13 11.22 -1.05
C THR A 99 -13.19 12.37 -1.42
N PRO A 100 -11.85 12.16 -1.35
CA PRO A 100 -10.88 13.15 -1.82
C PRO A 100 -11.04 13.44 -3.32
N GLU A 101 -10.37 14.49 -3.80
CA GLU A 101 -10.29 14.80 -5.23
C GLU A 101 -9.73 13.61 -6.01
N GLU A 102 -10.40 13.20 -7.07
CA GLU A 102 -9.96 12.15 -7.97
C GLU A 102 -9.22 12.75 -9.18
N ASN A 103 -8.05 12.19 -9.51
CA ASN A 103 -7.28 12.60 -10.68
C ASN A 103 -6.36 11.45 -11.10
N GLU A 104 -6.12 11.29 -12.40
CA GLU A 104 -5.10 10.33 -12.86
C GLU A 104 -3.68 10.71 -12.42
N ASP A 105 -3.41 11.99 -12.10
CA ASP A 105 -2.17 12.44 -11.45
C ASP A 105 -2.15 12.05 -9.95
N CYS A 106 -2.18 10.76 -9.67
CA CYS A 106 -2.35 10.18 -8.35
C CYS A 106 -1.13 9.39 -7.84
N LEU A 107 -0.07 9.23 -8.65
CA LEU A 107 1.08 8.38 -8.30
C LEU A 107 1.98 9.06 -7.27
N SER A 108 1.56 8.98 -6.03
CA SER A 108 2.21 9.61 -4.89
C SER A 108 2.29 8.68 -3.68
N LEU A 109 3.14 9.07 -2.74
CA LEU A 109 3.31 8.41 -1.46
C LEU A 109 3.34 9.45 -0.32
N ASN A 110 3.14 8.97 0.90
CA ASN A 110 3.23 9.76 2.11
C ASN A 110 4.24 9.12 3.06
N ILE A 111 5.01 9.94 3.80
CA ILE A 111 6.09 9.44 4.66
C ILE A 111 5.95 10.10 6.04
N TRP A 112 5.80 9.29 7.09
CA TRP A 112 5.89 9.72 8.48
C TRP A 112 7.21 9.28 9.08
N VAL A 113 7.93 10.22 9.67
CA VAL A 113 9.29 9.98 10.18
C VAL A 113 9.51 10.67 11.51
N PRO A 114 10.24 10.05 12.48
CA PRO A 114 10.68 10.77 13.67
C PRO A 114 11.50 11.99 13.27
N THR A 115 11.07 13.19 13.66
CA THR A 115 11.71 14.47 13.29
C THR A 115 13.22 14.47 13.59
N ASN A 116 13.63 13.80 14.66
CA ASN A 116 15.03 13.71 15.07
C ASN A 116 15.89 12.80 14.18
N ALA A 117 15.28 12.00 13.29
CA ALA A 117 15.98 11.12 12.34
C ALA A 117 16.30 11.81 11.01
N LEU A 118 15.58 12.91 10.67
CA LEU A 118 15.76 13.63 9.41
C LEU A 118 17.20 14.11 9.21
N GLY A 119 17.74 13.86 8.02
CA GLY A 119 19.10 14.21 7.63
C GLY A 119 20.21 13.49 8.42
N LYS A 120 19.87 12.46 9.19
CA LYS A 120 20.82 11.65 9.97
C LYS A 120 20.90 10.22 9.42
N LYS A 121 22.03 9.58 9.68
CA LYS A 121 22.22 8.15 9.38
C LYS A 121 21.61 7.28 10.49
N ALA A 122 20.32 7.47 10.79
CA ALA A 122 19.63 6.80 11.87
C ALA A 122 19.36 5.31 11.58
N LYS A 123 19.25 4.94 10.28
CA LYS A 123 19.01 3.58 9.80
C LYS A 123 17.74 2.96 10.40
N LEU A 124 16.66 3.74 10.42
CA LEU A 124 15.38 3.27 10.92
C LEU A 124 14.77 2.23 9.97
N PRO A 125 14.06 1.21 10.47
CA PRO A 125 13.28 0.32 9.64
C PRO A 125 12.13 1.09 8.98
N VAL A 126 11.69 0.57 7.83
CA VAL A 126 10.66 1.16 7.00
C VAL A 126 9.51 0.18 6.84
N ALA A 127 8.31 0.62 7.12
CA ALA A 127 7.06 -0.08 6.82
C ALA A 127 6.44 0.54 5.56
N PHE A 128 6.25 -0.26 4.52
CA PHE A 128 5.70 0.16 3.23
C PHE A 128 4.31 -0.41 3.06
N TRP A 129 3.30 0.45 3.20
CA TRP A 129 1.88 0.08 3.17
C TRP A 129 1.29 0.12 1.76
N ILE A 130 0.58 -0.95 1.41
CA ILE A 130 -0.23 -1.06 0.21
C ILE A 130 -1.68 -1.24 0.63
N HIS A 131 -2.55 -0.28 0.29
CA HIS A 131 -3.96 -0.32 0.65
C HIS A 131 -4.75 -1.40 -0.08
N GLY A 132 -5.85 -1.82 0.51
CA GLY A 132 -6.82 -2.76 -0.06
C GLY A 132 -7.82 -2.08 -1.00
N GLY A 133 -9.05 -2.64 -1.05
CA GLY A 133 -10.14 -2.10 -1.87
C GLY A 133 -10.34 -2.87 -3.17
N ALA A 134 -10.08 -4.18 -3.19
CA ALA A 134 -10.34 -5.08 -4.31
C ALA A 134 -9.70 -4.65 -5.64
N TYR A 135 -8.58 -3.91 -5.59
CA TYR A 135 -7.94 -3.27 -6.74
C TYR A 135 -8.82 -2.27 -7.49
N MET A 136 -9.96 -1.92 -6.96
CA MET A 136 -10.97 -1.04 -7.59
C MET A 136 -11.06 0.32 -6.93
N ASN A 137 -10.81 0.39 -5.62
CA ASN A 137 -10.89 1.60 -4.81
C ASN A 137 -9.84 1.60 -3.69
N GLY A 138 -9.80 2.68 -2.92
CA GLY A 138 -8.86 2.88 -1.85
C GLY A 138 -7.77 3.89 -2.17
N TYR A 139 -7.07 4.33 -1.13
CA TYR A 139 -5.94 5.26 -1.24
C TYR A 139 -5.07 5.20 0.03
N GLY A 140 -3.84 5.70 -0.07
CA GLY A 140 -2.83 5.54 0.98
C GLY A 140 -3.00 6.42 2.22
N TYR A 141 -4.09 7.19 2.35
CA TYR A 141 -4.37 8.06 3.49
C TYR A 141 -5.85 8.04 3.91
N GLU A 142 -6.51 6.87 3.75
CA GLU A 142 -7.84 6.65 4.32
C GLU A 142 -7.83 6.98 5.83
N VAL A 143 -9.00 7.25 6.38
CA VAL A 143 -9.16 7.70 7.78
C VAL A 143 -8.44 6.82 8.80
N THR A 144 -8.29 5.54 8.52
CA THR A 144 -7.52 4.59 9.35
C THR A 144 -6.01 4.71 9.18
N MET A 145 -5.51 5.23 8.06
CA MET A 145 -4.09 5.15 7.68
C MET A 145 -3.34 6.40 8.10
N ASP A 146 -2.59 6.29 9.20
CA ASP A 146 -1.73 7.35 9.73
C ASP A 146 -0.43 6.77 10.28
N GLY A 147 0.65 7.53 10.15
CA GLY A 147 1.98 7.07 10.54
C GLY A 147 2.49 7.60 11.87
N ASP A 148 1.73 8.42 12.59
CA ASP A 148 2.17 9.07 13.81
C ASP A 148 2.56 8.06 14.89
N GLU A 149 1.75 7.03 15.09
CA GLU A 149 2.04 5.96 16.04
C GLU A 149 3.22 5.07 15.63
N TRP A 150 3.40 4.85 14.33
CA TRP A 150 4.54 4.12 13.77
C TRP A 150 5.85 4.89 13.95
N ALA A 151 5.85 6.16 13.55
CA ALA A 151 7.01 7.03 13.68
C ALA A 151 7.42 7.22 15.13
N SER A 152 6.47 7.40 16.06
CA SER A 152 6.76 7.51 17.49
C SER A 152 7.43 6.25 18.08
N ARG A 153 7.22 5.10 17.45
CA ARG A 153 7.88 3.83 17.78
C ARG A 153 9.19 3.61 17.03
N GLY A 154 9.67 4.60 16.27
CA GLY A 154 10.96 4.53 15.55
C GLY A 154 10.93 3.68 14.29
N VAL A 155 9.78 3.58 13.62
CA VAL A 155 9.61 2.98 12.31
C VAL A 155 9.09 4.04 11.36
N ILE A 156 9.73 4.23 10.20
CA ILE A 156 9.21 5.11 9.15
C ILE A 156 8.03 4.41 8.49
N LEU A 157 6.85 5.04 8.47
CA LEU A 157 5.73 4.56 7.67
C LEU A 157 5.72 5.26 6.32
N VAL A 158 5.56 4.48 5.27
CA VAL A 158 5.29 4.96 3.91
C VAL A 158 3.98 4.35 3.44
N THR A 159 3.05 5.17 2.97
CA THR A 159 1.81 4.73 2.31
C THR A 159 1.78 5.21 0.88
N ILE A 160 1.17 4.45 -0.03
CA ILE A 160 1.19 4.76 -1.45
C ILE A 160 -0.21 4.79 -2.05
N ASN A 161 -0.39 5.59 -3.12
CA ASN A 161 -1.44 5.40 -4.10
C ASN A 161 -0.87 4.63 -5.29
N TYR A 162 -1.70 3.86 -5.98
CA TYR A 162 -1.38 3.15 -7.22
C TYR A 162 -2.60 3.12 -8.12
N ARG A 163 -2.43 2.94 -9.43
CA ARG A 163 -3.57 2.88 -10.38
C ARG A 163 -4.48 1.69 -10.10
N LEU A 164 -5.78 1.93 -10.20
CA LEU A 164 -6.85 1.01 -9.82
C LEU A 164 -7.74 0.65 -11.02
N GLY A 165 -8.49 -0.43 -10.90
CA GLY A 165 -9.51 -0.86 -11.86
C GLY A 165 -9.02 -0.84 -13.30
N THR A 166 -9.78 -0.18 -14.17
CA THR A 166 -9.44 -0.06 -15.59
C THR A 166 -8.18 0.75 -15.86
N PHE A 167 -7.78 1.66 -14.98
CA PHE A 167 -6.52 2.41 -15.12
C PHE A 167 -5.29 1.58 -14.74
N GLY A 168 -5.45 0.68 -13.75
CA GLY A 168 -4.35 -0.11 -13.19
C GLY A 168 -4.20 -1.51 -13.76
N PHE A 169 -5.31 -2.12 -14.20
CA PHE A 169 -5.32 -3.56 -14.48
C PHE A 169 -6.04 -3.95 -15.78
N LEU A 170 -6.33 -2.98 -16.65
CA LEU A 170 -6.87 -3.27 -17.97
C LEU A 170 -5.78 -3.82 -18.90
N SER A 171 -6.01 -5.02 -19.43
CA SER A 171 -5.31 -5.55 -20.60
C SER A 171 -6.03 -5.15 -21.90
N HIS A 172 -5.29 -4.99 -23.01
CA HIS A 172 -5.89 -4.73 -24.32
C HIS A 172 -4.94 -5.14 -25.44
N PRO A 173 -5.42 -5.69 -26.57
CA PRO A 173 -4.55 -6.15 -27.67
C PRO A 173 -3.60 -5.07 -28.19
N GLU A 174 -4.06 -3.83 -28.37
CA GLU A 174 -3.23 -2.73 -28.84
C GLU A 174 -2.17 -2.30 -27.83
N LEU A 175 -2.49 -2.36 -26.51
CA LEU A 175 -1.52 -2.10 -25.45
C LEU A 175 -0.46 -3.20 -25.41
N THR A 176 -0.87 -4.45 -25.51
CA THR A 176 0.03 -5.60 -25.58
C THR A 176 0.92 -5.56 -26.82
N ALA A 177 0.37 -5.15 -27.98
CA ALA A 177 1.14 -4.96 -29.21
C ALA A 177 2.17 -3.82 -29.08
N GLU A 178 1.83 -2.73 -28.38
CA GLU A 178 2.72 -1.59 -28.16
C GLU A 178 3.87 -1.91 -27.19
N GLN A 179 3.59 -2.68 -26.09
CA GLN A 179 4.50 -2.82 -24.95
C GLN A 179 5.01 -4.25 -24.73
N GLY A 180 4.44 -5.22 -25.48
CA GLY A 180 4.72 -6.64 -25.32
C GLY A 180 4.03 -7.29 -24.13
N GLN A 181 3.26 -6.52 -23.34
CA GLN A 181 2.38 -6.94 -22.24
C GLN A 181 1.45 -5.79 -21.87
N SER A 182 0.35 -6.07 -21.18
CA SER A 182 -0.55 -5.06 -20.60
C SER A 182 -1.29 -5.63 -19.38
N GLY A 183 -1.90 -4.76 -18.56
CA GLY A 183 -2.79 -5.14 -17.47
C GLY A 183 -2.20 -5.16 -16.06
N ASN A 184 -0.88 -4.96 -15.89
CA ASN A 184 -0.24 -4.94 -14.57
C ASN A 184 0.30 -3.55 -14.17
N TYR A 185 -0.31 -2.48 -14.64
CA TYR A 185 0.18 -1.10 -14.42
C TYR A 185 0.14 -0.73 -12.93
N GLY A 186 -0.92 -1.11 -12.20
CA GLY A 186 -0.99 -0.88 -10.75
C GLY A 186 0.10 -1.63 -9.98
N THR A 187 0.47 -2.84 -10.41
CA THR A 187 1.61 -3.57 -9.82
C THR A 187 2.94 -2.89 -10.16
N MET A 188 3.09 -2.39 -11.39
CA MET A 188 4.28 -1.62 -11.78
C MET A 188 4.40 -0.33 -10.96
N ASP A 189 3.29 0.33 -10.63
CA ASP A 189 3.24 1.51 -9.76
C ASP A 189 3.74 1.18 -8.35
N GLN A 190 3.28 0.05 -7.77
CA GLN A 190 3.72 -0.43 -6.47
C GLN A 190 5.23 -0.71 -6.46
N ILE A 191 5.76 -1.34 -7.51
CA ILE A 191 7.20 -1.61 -7.67
C ILE A 191 7.97 -0.29 -7.80
N ALA A 192 7.49 0.65 -8.60
CA ALA A 192 8.14 1.95 -8.78
C ALA A 192 8.15 2.79 -7.49
N ALA A 193 7.07 2.77 -6.71
CA ALA A 193 7.01 3.40 -5.40
C ALA A 193 8.00 2.76 -4.42
N LEU A 194 8.07 1.42 -4.40
CA LEU A 194 9.02 0.68 -3.57
C LEU A 194 10.48 0.98 -3.95
N GLN A 195 10.78 1.04 -5.26
CA GLN A 195 12.10 1.44 -5.77
C GLN A 195 12.43 2.88 -5.38
N TRP A 196 11.47 3.80 -5.52
CA TRP A 196 11.66 5.20 -5.10
C TRP A 196 11.99 5.28 -3.60
N VAL A 197 11.28 4.53 -2.77
CA VAL A 197 11.55 4.46 -1.32
C VAL A 197 12.95 3.91 -1.07
N HIS A 198 13.31 2.79 -1.68
CA HIS A 198 14.64 2.21 -1.55
C HIS A 198 15.76 3.24 -1.88
N ASP A 199 15.59 4.00 -2.95
CA ASP A 199 16.62 4.93 -3.44
C ASP A 199 16.72 6.21 -2.59
N ASN A 200 15.64 6.61 -1.91
CA ASN A 200 15.54 7.93 -1.27
C ASN A 200 15.39 7.89 0.26
N ILE A 201 15.00 6.77 0.85
CA ILE A 201 14.59 6.73 2.27
C ILE A 201 15.73 7.04 3.23
N SER A 202 16.98 6.88 2.80
CA SER A 202 18.16 7.28 3.58
C SER A 202 18.20 8.77 3.90
N ALA A 203 17.62 9.62 3.03
CA ALA A 203 17.52 11.06 3.27
C ALA A 203 16.56 11.38 4.43
N PHE A 204 15.60 10.51 4.70
CA PHE A 204 14.65 10.57 5.79
C PHE A 204 15.14 9.86 7.07
N GLY A 205 16.35 9.31 7.05
CA GLY A 205 16.92 8.54 8.17
C GLY A 205 16.58 7.05 8.17
N GLY A 206 15.93 6.55 7.11
CA GLY A 206 15.60 5.13 6.94
C GLY A 206 16.76 4.28 6.44
N ASP A 207 16.63 2.98 6.55
CA ASP A 207 17.55 2.00 6.02
C ASP A 207 16.92 1.28 4.83
N PRO A 208 17.41 1.48 3.59
CA PRO A 208 16.87 0.83 2.40
C PRO A 208 16.97 -0.69 2.42
N SER A 209 17.85 -1.25 3.25
CA SER A 209 17.97 -2.72 3.41
C SER A 209 16.96 -3.31 4.41
N ARG A 210 16.12 -2.47 5.02
CA ARG A 210 15.16 -2.86 6.07
C ARG A 210 13.76 -2.39 5.77
N ILE A 211 13.26 -2.70 4.57
CA ILE A 211 11.91 -2.37 4.13
C ILE A 211 11.01 -3.59 4.30
N THR A 212 10.00 -3.48 5.15
CA THR A 212 8.93 -4.47 5.29
C THR A 212 7.73 -3.99 4.50
N ILE A 213 7.33 -4.76 3.49
CA ILE A 213 6.08 -4.50 2.76
C ILE A 213 4.90 -5.08 3.52
N PHE A 214 3.80 -4.33 3.62
CA PHE A 214 2.60 -4.84 4.26
C PHE A 214 1.33 -4.29 3.62
N GLY A 215 0.24 -5.03 3.73
CA GLY A 215 -1.04 -4.66 3.17
C GLY A 215 -2.17 -5.53 3.69
N GLN A 216 -3.40 -5.06 3.46
CA GLN A 216 -4.62 -5.74 3.87
C GLN A 216 -5.49 -6.03 2.65
N SER A 217 -6.22 -7.16 2.62
CA SER A 217 -7.14 -7.50 1.52
C SER A 217 -6.40 -7.53 0.16
N ALA A 218 -6.86 -6.77 -0.84
CA ALA A 218 -6.16 -6.61 -2.11
C ALA A 218 -4.72 -6.06 -1.94
N GLY A 219 -4.45 -5.27 -0.90
CA GLY A 219 -3.10 -4.85 -0.54
C GLY A 219 -2.24 -6.02 -0.05
N ALA A 220 -2.80 -6.96 0.70
CA ALA A 220 -2.11 -8.21 1.08
C ALA A 220 -1.87 -9.12 -0.14
N MET A 221 -2.82 -9.15 -1.10
CA MET A 221 -2.61 -9.82 -2.39
C MET A 221 -1.51 -9.14 -3.21
N SER A 222 -1.42 -7.79 -3.15
CA SER A 222 -0.32 -7.05 -3.75
C SER A 222 1.02 -7.42 -3.10
N VAL A 223 1.08 -7.59 -1.78
CA VAL A 223 2.28 -8.09 -1.10
C VAL A 223 2.71 -9.44 -1.68
N LYS A 224 1.78 -10.39 -1.84
CA LYS A 224 2.04 -11.70 -2.48
C LYS A 224 2.52 -11.53 -3.93
N THR A 225 1.89 -10.63 -4.70
CA THR A 225 2.27 -10.33 -6.08
C THR A 225 3.70 -9.78 -6.17
N LEU A 226 4.08 -8.88 -5.25
CA LEU A 226 5.46 -8.37 -5.18
C LEU A 226 6.47 -9.45 -4.82
N LEU A 227 6.09 -10.42 -3.98
CA LEU A 227 6.94 -11.56 -3.64
C LEU A 227 7.18 -12.51 -4.84
N VAL A 228 6.35 -12.48 -5.87
CA VAL A 228 6.56 -13.22 -7.14
C VAL A 228 7.05 -12.32 -8.29
N SER A 229 7.36 -11.06 -8.00
CA SER A 229 7.89 -10.09 -8.96
C SER A 229 9.40 -9.91 -8.76
N PRO A 230 10.27 -10.44 -9.62
CA PRO A 230 11.73 -10.41 -9.43
C PRO A 230 12.30 -9.00 -9.21
N GLN A 231 11.63 -7.99 -9.77
CA GLN A 231 12.01 -6.58 -9.64
C GLN A 231 11.88 -6.05 -8.19
N ALA A 232 11.03 -6.67 -7.35
CA ALA A 232 10.83 -6.28 -5.96
C ALA A 232 11.73 -7.03 -4.97
N TRP A 233 12.32 -8.17 -5.33
CA TRP A 233 12.96 -9.09 -4.40
C TRP A 233 14.11 -8.50 -3.59
N SER A 234 14.97 -7.71 -4.25
CA SER A 234 16.12 -7.07 -3.58
C SER A 234 15.72 -5.85 -2.74
N LEU A 235 14.48 -5.40 -2.83
CA LEU A 235 14.00 -4.20 -2.18
C LEU A 235 13.32 -4.48 -0.83
N VAL A 236 13.05 -5.75 -0.50
CA VAL A 236 12.25 -6.15 0.66
C VAL A 236 13.04 -7.02 1.64
N SER A 237 12.83 -6.80 2.94
CA SER A 237 13.44 -7.55 4.03
C SER A 237 12.45 -8.30 4.92
N GLY A 238 11.16 -8.06 4.76
CA GLY A 238 10.07 -8.71 5.49
C GLY A 238 8.74 -8.45 4.81
N ALA A 239 7.73 -9.26 5.12
CA ALA A 239 6.38 -9.09 4.60
C ALA A 239 5.31 -9.35 5.66
N ILE A 240 4.24 -8.53 5.69
CA ILE A 240 3.06 -8.73 6.53
C ILE A 240 1.84 -8.84 5.61
N ILE A 241 1.09 -9.94 5.74
CA ILE A 241 -0.06 -10.28 4.89
C ILE A 241 -1.30 -10.28 5.78
N GLN A 242 -2.11 -9.20 5.72
CA GLN A 242 -3.31 -9.04 6.55
C GLN A 242 -4.56 -9.39 5.74
N SER A 243 -5.29 -10.42 6.16
CA SER A 243 -6.52 -10.87 5.48
C SER A 243 -6.33 -11.06 3.97
N GLY A 244 -5.21 -11.67 3.60
CA GLY A 244 -4.83 -11.97 2.21
C GLY A 244 -4.98 -13.44 1.83
N GLY A 245 -5.60 -14.25 2.68
CA GLY A 245 -5.68 -15.70 2.52
C GLY A 245 -4.34 -16.41 2.66
N GLY A 246 -4.38 -17.73 2.58
CA GLY A 246 -3.20 -18.58 2.70
C GLY A 246 -2.39 -18.68 1.39
N LEU A 247 -2.01 -19.89 1.02
CA LEU A 247 -1.17 -20.14 -0.15
C LEU A 247 -1.92 -19.89 -1.47
N SER A 248 -3.14 -20.38 -1.57
CA SER A 248 -3.94 -20.25 -2.80
C SER A 248 -4.51 -18.83 -2.95
N THR A 249 -4.45 -18.31 -4.17
CA THR A 249 -5.10 -17.06 -4.60
C THR A 249 -6.29 -17.35 -5.54
N ARG A 250 -6.76 -18.58 -5.60
CA ARG A 250 -7.89 -18.98 -6.47
C ARG A 250 -9.12 -18.11 -6.23
N GLY A 251 -9.69 -17.61 -7.33
CA GLY A 251 -10.83 -16.70 -7.31
C GLY A 251 -10.51 -15.23 -7.07
N LEU A 252 -9.27 -14.90 -6.69
CA LEU A 252 -8.81 -13.52 -6.47
C LEU A 252 -7.73 -13.10 -7.48
N THR A 253 -7.02 -14.06 -8.07
CA THR A 253 -6.11 -13.84 -9.21
C THR A 253 -6.67 -14.61 -10.40
N PRO A 254 -7.05 -13.94 -11.49
CA PRO A 254 -7.61 -14.63 -12.64
C PRO A 254 -6.56 -15.54 -13.28
N GLU A 255 -6.96 -16.79 -13.50
CA GLU A 255 -6.17 -17.72 -14.32
C GLU A 255 -6.53 -17.48 -15.80
N GLY A 256 -5.54 -17.28 -16.64
CA GLY A 256 -5.73 -17.05 -18.06
C GLY A 256 -4.44 -16.71 -18.78
N THR A 257 -4.54 -16.62 -20.09
CA THR A 257 -3.45 -16.15 -20.94
C THR A 257 -3.56 -14.64 -21.16
N GLN A 258 -2.45 -13.96 -21.50
CA GLN A 258 -2.46 -12.56 -21.90
C GLN A 258 -3.53 -12.28 -22.96
N ALA A 259 -3.67 -13.16 -23.96
CA ALA A 259 -4.65 -13.00 -25.02
C ALA A 259 -6.10 -13.03 -24.51
N GLN A 260 -6.42 -13.86 -23.50
CA GLN A 260 -7.76 -13.87 -22.88
C GLN A 260 -8.05 -12.59 -22.10
N PHE A 261 -7.06 -12.05 -21.40
CA PHE A 261 -7.19 -10.76 -20.71
C PHE A 261 -7.30 -9.60 -21.69
N ASP A 262 -6.54 -9.63 -22.80
CA ASP A 262 -6.61 -8.66 -23.87
C ASP A 262 -8.00 -8.62 -24.52
N GLU A 263 -8.57 -9.77 -24.86
CA GLU A 263 -9.93 -9.87 -25.44
C GLU A 263 -11.01 -9.38 -24.45
N LEU A 264 -10.86 -9.70 -23.16
CA LEU A 264 -11.77 -9.20 -22.14
C LEU A 264 -11.74 -7.67 -22.05
N GLY A 265 -10.55 -7.10 -21.94
CA GLY A 265 -10.39 -5.65 -21.85
C GLY A 265 -10.86 -4.94 -23.12
N LYS A 266 -10.62 -5.55 -24.31
CA LYS A 266 -11.18 -5.06 -25.57
C LYS A 266 -12.73 -5.04 -25.52
N ALA A 267 -13.36 -6.12 -25.07
CA ALA A 267 -14.81 -6.19 -24.96
C ALA A 267 -15.38 -5.14 -24.00
N ILE A 268 -14.68 -4.88 -22.88
CA ILE A 268 -15.06 -3.84 -21.92
C ILE A 268 -15.01 -2.45 -22.60
N MET A 269 -13.91 -2.11 -23.28
CA MET A 269 -13.74 -0.80 -23.93
C MET A 269 -14.63 -0.61 -25.16
N ASP A 270 -14.81 -1.63 -25.98
CA ASP A 270 -15.74 -1.62 -27.11
C ASP A 270 -17.19 -1.34 -26.65
N SER A 271 -17.61 -1.88 -25.50
CA SER A 271 -18.93 -1.62 -24.91
C SER A 271 -19.14 -0.15 -24.55
N ALA A 272 -18.05 0.59 -24.32
CA ALA A 272 -18.07 2.04 -24.10
C ALA A 272 -17.95 2.86 -25.39
N GLY A 273 -17.76 2.21 -26.56
CA GLY A 273 -17.49 2.87 -27.84
C GLY A 273 -16.03 3.26 -28.02
N LEU A 274 -15.13 2.81 -27.15
CA LEU A 274 -13.70 3.10 -27.18
C LEU A 274 -12.97 1.94 -27.90
N THR A 275 -12.99 1.96 -29.22
CA THR A 275 -12.63 0.80 -30.05
C THR A 275 -11.16 0.75 -30.49
N ASN A 276 -10.38 1.76 -30.15
CA ASN A 276 -8.94 1.83 -30.44
C ASN A 276 -8.19 2.59 -29.35
N LEU A 277 -6.90 2.41 -29.28
CA LEU A 277 -6.04 2.99 -28.24
C LEU A 277 -6.01 4.53 -28.23
N ALA A 278 -6.14 5.15 -29.41
CA ALA A 278 -6.16 6.61 -29.49
C ALA A 278 -7.42 7.19 -28.85
N ASP A 279 -8.59 6.60 -29.12
CA ASP A 279 -9.86 7.00 -28.50
C ASP A 279 -9.83 6.71 -26.99
N MET A 280 -9.30 5.56 -26.59
CA MET A 280 -9.15 5.18 -25.17
C MET A 280 -8.27 6.20 -24.42
N ARG A 281 -7.14 6.63 -25.00
CA ARG A 281 -6.25 7.62 -24.38
C ARG A 281 -6.83 9.05 -24.37
N ALA A 282 -7.72 9.36 -25.30
CA ALA A 282 -8.40 10.66 -25.38
C ALA A 282 -9.65 10.74 -24.50
N ALA A 283 -10.21 9.60 -24.07
CA ALA A 283 -11.41 9.54 -23.27
C ALA A 283 -11.22 10.18 -21.88
N SER A 284 -12.29 10.72 -21.32
CA SER A 284 -12.31 11.20 -19.94
C SER A 284 -12.20 10.03 -18.94
N SER A 285 -11.79 10.35 -17.71
CA SER A 285 -11.72 9.33 -16.63
C SER A 285 -13.10 8.73 -16.37
N ASP A 286 -14.18 9.52 -16.44
CA ASP A 286 -15.55 9.04 -16.25
C ASP A 286 -15.98 8.04 -17.33
N GLU A 287 -15.60 8.27 -18.59
CA GLU A 287 -15.88 7.33 -19.69
C GLU A 287 -15.16 6.00 -19.49
N ILE A 288 -13.91 6.04 -19.04
CA ILE A 288 -13.10 4.84 -18.72
C ILE A 288 -13.71 4.09 -17.50
N LEU A 289 -14.04 4.79 -16.42
CA LEU A 289 -14.69 4.19 -15.25
C LEU A 289 -16.05 3.57 -15.59
N GLY A 290 -16.81 4.25 -16.46
CA GLY A 290 -18.12 3.78 -16.91
C GLY A 290 -18.09 2.55 -17.82
N ALA A 291 -16.93 2.20 -18.41
CA ALA A 291 -16.83 1.13 -19.40
C ALA A 291 -17.25 -0.24 -18.85
N MET A 292 -16.86 -0.59 -17.63
CA MET A 292 -17.25 -1.84 -16.98
C MET A 292 -18.78 -1.91 -16.80
N GLY A 293 -19.41 -0.82 -16.38
CA GLY A 293 -20.88 -0.76 -16.23
C GLY A 293 -21.61 -0.95 -17.55
N LYS A 294 -21.10 -0.36 -18.65
CA LYS A 294 -21.64 -0.54 -20.00
C LYS A 294 -21.48 -1.99 -20.51
N TYR A 295 -20.31 -2.59 -20.24
CA TYR A 295 -20.05 -3.99 -20.54
C TYR A 295 -21.04 -4.93 -19.84
N MET A 296 -21.27 -4.72 -18.55
CA MET A 296 -22.28 -5.49 -17.79
C MET A 296 -23.69 -5.28 -18.33
N ALA A 297 -24.07 -4.05 -18.66
CA ALA A 297 -25.39 -3.73 -19.23
C ALA A 297 -25.59 -4.38 -20.61
N ALA A 298 -24.52 -4.62 -21.37
CA ALA A 298 -24.54 -5.32 -22.65
C ALA A 298 -24.59 -6.87 -22.51
N GLY A 299 -24.69 -7.39 -21.29
CA GLY A 299 -24.76 -8.83 -21.02
C GLY A 299 -23.43 -9.48 -20.63
N GLY A 300 -22.37 -8.70 -20.48
CA GLY A 300 -21.11 -9.14 -19.87
C GLY A 300 -21.27 -9.39 -18.37
N GLY A 301 -20.54 -10.36 -17.83
CA GLY A 301 -20.48 -10.61 -16.39
C GLY A 301 -19.67 -9.55 -15.65
N TYR A 302 -19.88 -9.43 -14.33
CA TYR A 302 -18.98 -8.66 -13.49
C TYR A 302 -17.58 -9.31 -13.47
N VAL A 303 -16.56 -8.52 -13.72
CA VAL A 303 -15.16 -8.97 -13.71
C VAL A 303 -14.36 -8.04 -12.80
N MET A 304 -13.61 -8.62 -11.89
CA MET A 304 -12.62 -7.90 -11.11
C MET A 304 -11.31 -7.86 -11.91
N LEU A 305 -10.88 -6.65 -12.30
CA LEU A 305 -9.58 -6.46 -12.93
C LEU A 305 -8.50 -6.48 -11.85
N THR A 306 -7.60 -7.45 -11.92
CA THR A 306 -6.57 -7.72 -10.90
C THR A 306 -5.24 -8.04 -11.55
N PRO A 307 -4.13 -8.06 -10.80
CA PRO A 307 -2.86 -8.55 -11.34
C PRO A 307 -3.00 -9.95 -11.95
N HIS A 308 -2.32 -10.20 -13.07
CA HIS A 308 -2.29 -11.50 -13.72
C HIS A 308 -0.86 -11.86 -14.14
N ILE A 309 -0.63 -13.15 -14.41
CA ILE A 309 0.69 -13.64 -14.83
C ILE A 309 0.95 -13.18 -16.26
N ASP A 310 1.97 -12.36 -16.45
CA ASP A 310 2.44 -11.83 -17.74
C ASP A 310 3.85 -12.33 -18.11
N GLY A 311 4.50 -13.05 -17.19
CA GLY A 311 5.86 -13.59 -17.38
C GLY A 311 6.97 -12.55 -17.28
N LYS A 312 6.67 -11.28 -16.94
CA LYS A 312 7.64 -10.18 -16.83
C LYS A 312 7.55 -9.45 -15.48
N VAL A 313 6.37 -8.94 -15.13
CA VAL A 313 6.10 -8.28 -13.85
C VAL A 313 5.66 -9.31 -12.83
N VAL A 314 4.69 -10.12 -13.19
CA VAL A 314 4.19 -11.24 -12.41
C VAL A 314 4.59 -12.53 -13.12
N VAL A 315 5.64 -13.18 -12.64
CA VAL A 315 6.26 -14.29 -13.39
C VAL A 315 5.64 -15.65 -13.07
N ASN A 316 4.92 -15.76 -11.96
CA ASN A 316 4.30 -17.01 -11.53
C ASN A 316 3.08 -16.72 -10.62
N SER A 317 2.24 -17.72 -10.35
CA SER A 317 1.30 -17.64 -9.24
C SER A 317 2.05 -17.69 -7.91
N PHE A 318 1.48 -17.09 -6.86
CA PHE A 318 2.09 -17.13 -5.53
C PHE A 318 2.24 -18.57 -5.02
N GLU A 319 1.21 -19.42 -5.26
CA GLU A 319 1.21 -20.82 -4.92
C GLU A 319 2.38 -21.57 -5.58
N MET A 320 2.53 -21.45 -6.88
CA MET A 320 3.59 -22.16 -7.61
C MET A 320 4.99 -21.61 -7.27
N ALA A 321 5.13 -20.30 -7.18
CA ALA A 321 6.40 -19.67 -6.80
C ALA A 321 6.82 -20.04 -5.36
N PHE A 322 5.84 -20.28 -4.49
CA PHE A 322 6.07 -20.75 -3.15
C PHE A 322 6.52 -22.22 -3.12
N LEU A 323 5.84 -23.09 -3.90
CA LEU A 323 6.16 -24.51 -4.01
C LEU A 323 7.53 -24.77 -4.62
N ASP A 324 7.98 -23.97 -5.56
CA ASP A 324 9.28 -24.08 -6.22
C ASP A 324 10.39 -23.22 -5.56
N GLU A 325 10.08 -22.61 -4.41
CA GLU A 325 11.00 -21.76 -3.62
C GLU A 325 11.55 -20.54 -4.38
N SER A 326 10.84 -20.06 -5.39
CA SER A 326 11.25 -18.91 -6.20
C SER A 326 10.77 -17.56 -5.63
N ILE A 327 10.51 -17.47 -4.33
CA ILE A 327 10.17 -16.24 -3.61
C ILE A 327 11.31 -15.82 -2.66
N PRO A 328 11.38 -14.55 -2.24
CA PRO A 328 12.38 -14.08 -1.28
C PRO A 328 12.32 -14.86 0.05
N LYS A 329 13.48 -15.24 0.55
CA LYS A 329 13.67 -15.99 1.82
C LYS A 329 13.65 -15.05 3.04
N ILE A 330 12.60 -14.27 3.19
CA ILE A 330 12.42 -13.26 4.23
C ILE A 330 11.41 -13.72 5.30
N PRO A 331 11.42 -13.20 6.53
CA PRO A 331 10.37 -13.47 7.50
C PRO A 331 9.00 -12.97 7.00
N ILE A 332 7.94 -13.73 7.31
CA ILE A 332 6.56 -13.37 6.98
C ILE A 332 5.72 -13.38 8.27
N MET A 333 4.92 -12.34 8.47
CA MET A 333 3.81 -12.33 9.41
C MET A 333 2.51 -12.38 8.61
N ILE A 334 1.58 -13.26 8.99
CA ILE A 334 0.33 -13.47 8.25
C ILE A 334 -0.81 -13.65 9.24
N GLY A 335 -1.97 -13.15 8.93
CA GLY A 335 -3.14 -13.33 9.77
C GLY A 335 -4.42 -12.85 9.13
N TYR A 336 -5.49 -12.96 9.89
CA TYR A 336 -6.85 -12.71 9.45
C TYR A 336 -7.74 -12.28 10.63
N ASN A 337 -8.94 -11.83 10.31
CA ASN A 337 -9.96 -11.47 11.29
C ASN A 337 -10.94 -12.63 11.50
N LYS A 338 -11.48 -12.80 12.71
CA LYS A 338 -12.43 -13.86 13.06
C LYS A 338 -13.62 -13.96 12.09
N ASP A 339 -14.20 -12.80 11.74
CA ASP A 339 -15.36 -12.71 10.86
C ASP A 339 -14.97 -12.25 9.45
N ASP A 340 -13.80 -12.70 8.99
CA ASP A 340 -13.25 -12.35 7.67
C ASP A 340 -14.07 -12.97 6.53
N MET A 341 -13.89 -12.46 5.33
CA MET A 341 -14.50 -13.03 4.13
C MET A 341 -14.06 -14.49 3.96
N GLY A 342 -14.99 -15.36 3.56
CA GLY A 342 -14.75 -16.80 3.42
C GLY A 342 -13.48 -17.13 2.61
N GLY A 343 -12.64 -18.00 3.17
CA GLY A 343 -11.39 -18.46 2.54
C GLY A 343 -10.17 -17.55 2.74
N LEU A 344 -10.29 -16.42 3.44
CA LEU A 344 -9.16 -15.53 3.73
C LEU A 344 -8.46 -15.84 5.07
N GLY A 345 -9.00 -16.75 5.88
CA GLY A 345 -8.47 -17.10 7.19
C GLY A 345 -8.50 -18.59 7.50
N GLY A 346 -8.34 -18.93 8.79
CA GLY A 346 -8.43 -20.27 9.32
C GLY A 346 -7.47 -21.26 8.66
N GLU A 347 -7.97 -22.44 8.28
CA GLU A 347 -7.19 -23.54 7.74
C GLU A 347 -6.28 -23.17 6.55
N ALA A 348 -6.66 -22.17 5.76
CA ALA A 348 -5.86 -21.71 4.62
C ALA A 348 -4.57 -21.03 5.07
N VAL A 349 -4.63 -20.25 6.17
CA VAL A 349 -3.47 -19.59 6.77
C VAL A 349 -2.64 -20.60 7.56
N ASP A 350 -3.29 -21.49 8.34
CA ASP A 350 -2.60 -22.57 9.08
C ASP A 350 -1.76 -23.42 8.11
N PHE A 351 -2.35 -23.82 6.96
CA PHE A 351 -1.64 -24.59 5.93
C PHE A 351 -0.44 -23.82 5.35
N PHE A 352 -0.60 -22.52 5.10
CA PHE A 352 0.52 -21.69 4.65
C PHE A 352 1.65 -21.68 5.67
N CYS A 353 1.34 -21.51 6.96
CA CYS A 353 2.31 -21.47 8.04
C CYS A 353 3.04 -22.81 8.22
N GLU A 354 2.30 -23.93 8.16
CA GLU A 354 2.87 -25.27 8.21
C GLU A 354 3.85 -25.51 7.06
N PHE A 355 3.42 -25.16 5.84
CA PHE A 355 4.26 -25.34 4.65
C PHE A 355 5.54 -24.48 4.75
N ARG A 356 5.42 -23.23 5.23
CA ARG A 356 6.55 -22.32 5.39
C ARG A 356 7.56 -22.80 6.43
N ASP A 357 7.09 -23.35 7.57
CA ASP A 357 7.95 -23.95 8.58
C ASP A 357 8.70 -25.16 8.04
N ASN A 358 8.04 -26.03 7.27
CA ASN A 358 8.66 -27.18 6.62
C ASN A 358 9.78 -26.78 5.65
N MET A 359 9.70 -25.58 5.05
CA MET A 359 10.78 -25.00 4.22
C MET A 359 11.91 -24.38 5.07
N GLY A 360 11.75 -24.28 6.37
CA GLY A 360 12.75 -23.72 7.29
C GLY A 360 12.77 -22.18 7.36
N TYR A 361 11.71 -21.50 6.92
CA TYR A 361 11.62 -20.04 6.96
C TYR A 361 10.70 -19.55 8.07
N PRO A 362 11.08 -18.51 8.83
CA PRO A 362 10.26 -18.01 9.91
C PRO A 362 8.93 -17.44 9.38
N VAL A 363 7.85 -17.89 10.00
CA VAL A 363 6.50 -17.38 9.79
C VAL A 363 5.82 -17.17 11.14
N TYR A 364 5.06 -16.10 11.25
CA TYR A 364 4.34 -15.72 12.46
C TYR A 364 2.88 -15.55 12.13
N GLU A 365 2.04 -16.30 12.85
CA GLU A 365 0.60 -16.29 12.61
C GLU A 365 -0.11 -15.46 13.67
N TYR A 366 -1.20 -14.77 13.27
CA TYR A 366 -2.11 -14.11 14.19
C TYR A 366 -3.57 -14.23 13.74
N GLU A 367 -4.47 -14.09 14.71
CA GLU A 367 -5.91 -13.95 14.47
C GLU A 367 -6.44 -12.75 15.28
N PHE A 368 -7.18 -11.86 14.62
CA PHE A 368 -7.83 -10.73 15.26
C PHE A 368 -9.27 -11.12 15.62
N LEU A 369 -9.55 -11.17 16.93
CA LEU A 369 -10.81 -11.67 17.50
C LEU A 369 -11.74 -10.55 17.98
N ARG A 370 -11.21 -9.33 18.17
CA ARG A 370 -11.96 -8.22 18.76
C ARG A 370 -13.17 -7.86 17.90
N GLU A 371 -14.35 -8.14 18.39
CA GLU A 371 -15.62 -7.64 17.84
C GLU A 371 -15.74 -6.14 18.12
N LEU A 372 -15.76 -5.32 17.06
CA LEU A 372 -15.74 -3.87 17.22
C LEU A 372 -17.02 -3.36 17.91
N PRO A 373 -16.91 -2.39 18.86
CA PRO A 373 -18.07 -1.85 19.54
C PRO A 373 -18.98 -1.06 18.59
N THR A 374 -20.28 -1.08 18.85
CA THR A 374 -21.32 -0.34 18.12
C THR A 374 -22.07 0.59 19.06
N ASN A 375 -22.90 1.47 18.50
CA ASN A 375 -23.77 2.35 19.26
C ASN A 375 -25.20 2.35 18.65
N GLU A 376 -26.16 3.05 19.29
CA GLU A 376 -27.56 3.07 18.85
C GLU A 376 -27.77 3.68 17.45
N ALA A 377 -26.87 4.56 16.99
CA ALA A 377 -26.96 5.17 15.67
C ALA A 377 -26.51 4.21 14.54
N HIS A 378 -25.78 3.15 14.91
CA HIS A 378 -25.25 2.17 13.96
C HIS A 378 -25.70 0.77 14.36
N PRO A 379 -26.43 0.05 13.50
CA PRO A 379 -27.06 -1.23 13.85
C PRO A 379 -26.04 -2.33 14.15
N ALA A 380 -26.50 -3.39 14.82
CA ALA A 380 -25.69 -4.54 15.20
C ALA A 380 -24.98 -5.24 14.02
N SER A 381 -25.48 -5.06 12.76
CA SER A 381 -24.79 -5.53 11.55
C SER A 381 -23.40 -4.91 11.32
N ALA A 382 -23.11 -3.81 12.02
CA ALA A 382 -21.79 -3.18 12.02
C ALA A 382 -20.86 -3.73 13.12
N ALA A 383 -21.29 -4.74 13.90
CA ALA A 383 -20.47 -5.43 14.89
C ALA A 383 -19.65 -6.56 14.26
N GLY A 384 -18.73 -7.11 15.05
CA GLY A 384 -17.88 -8.23 14.67
C GLY A 384 -16.45 -7.83 14.42
N ALA A 385 -15.60 -8.85 14.27
CA ALA A 385 -14.21 -8.72 13.80
C ALA A 385 -14.21 -8.86 12.27
N PHE A 386 -14.92 -7.95 11.60
CA PHE A 386 -15.16 -8.00 10.16
C PHE A 386 -13.87 -7.74 9.36
N HIS A 387 -13.92 -8.02 8.07
CA HIS A 387 -12.81 -7.76 7.15
C HIS A 387 -12.38 -6.28 7.20
N SER A 388 -11.10 -6.00 7.47
CA SER A 388 -10.49 -4.68 7.68
C SER A 388 -10.70 -4.05 9.09
N ALA A 389 -11.38 -4.72 10.02
CA ALA A 389 -11.61 -4.18 11.36
C ALA A 389 -10.33 -3.88 12.14
N GLU A 390 -9.27 -4.67 11.93
CA GLU A 390 -7.98 -4.54 12.58
C GLU A 390 -7.20 -3.29 12.19
N LEU A 391 -7.59 -2.61 11.09
CA LEU A 391 -6.88 -1.42 10.60
C LEU A 391 -6.90 -0.27 11.63
N TRP A 392 -8.01 -0.07 12.32
CA TRP A 392 -8.09 0.90 13.42
C TRP A 392 -7.01 0.69 14.48
N TYR A 393 -6.69 -0.57 14.76
CA TYR A 393 -5.73 -0.98 15.78
C TYR A 393 -4.28 -0.94 15.25
N THR A 394 -4.05 -1.44 14.04
CA THR A 394 -2.70 -1.53 13.46
C THR A 394 -2.12 -0.17 13.08
N PHE A 395 -2.97 0.85 12.88
CA PHE A 395 -2.53 2.22 12.66
C PHE A 395 -2.65 3.11 13.91
N GLY A 396 -3.38 2.65 14.96
CA GLY A 396 -3.56 3.40 16.19
C GLY A 396 -4.47 4.61 16.04
N THR A 397 -5.45 4.53 15.18
CA THR A 397 -6.34 5.64 14.77
C THR A 397 -7.75 5.52 15.37
N LEU A 398 -7.91 4.78 16.46
CA LEU A 398 -9.20 4.56 17.13
C LEU A 398 -9.99 5.85 17.40
N GLU A 399 -9.30 6.93 17.73
CA GLU A 399 -9.92 8.23 18.06
C GLU A 399 -10.56 8.95 16.84
N ARG A 400 -10.24 8.49 15.63
CA ARG A 400 -10.82 9.02 14.40
C ARG A 400 -12.15 8.35 14.05
N SER A 401 -12.46 7.23 14.70
CA SER A 401 -13.68 6.45 14.44
C SER A 401 -14.88 6.99 15.21
N TRP A 402 -16.09 6.80 14.65
CA TRP A 402 -17.35 7.00 15.36
C TRP A 402 -17.60 5.94 16.43
N ARG A 403 -16.85 4.84 16.46
CA ARG A 403 -17.06 3.72 17.37
C ARG A 403 -16.67 4.07 18.80
N PRO A 404 -17.43 3.64 19.82
CA PRO A 404 -17.15 3.95 21.22
C PRO A 404 -16.02 3.05 21.79
N PHE A 405 -14.83 3.19 21.24
CA PHE A 405 -13.66 2.45 21.71
C PHE A 405 -13.32 2.77 23.17
N THR A 406 -12.93 1.75 23.93
CA THR A 406 -12.63 1.80 25.35
C THR A 406 -11.13 1.90 25.64
N ALA A 407 -10.76 1.96 26.91
CA ALA A 407 -9.36 1.87 27.34
C ALA A 407 -8.74 0.50 26.99
N ALA A 408 -9.54 -0.58 27.01
CA ALA A 408 -9.09 -1.92 26.62
C ALA A 408 -8.76 -1.97 25.11
N ASP A 409 -9.57 -1.32 24.27
CA ASP A 409 -9.29 -1.20 22.84
C ASP A 409 -7.99 -0.44 22.56
N ARG A 410 -7.72 0.64 23.32
CA ARG A 410 -6.45 1.38 23.21
C ARG A 410 -5.24 0.53 23.63
N ALA A 411 -5.40 -0.28 24.68
CA ALA A 411 -4.35 -1.21 25.12
C ALA A 411 -4.10 -2.30 24.07
N LEU A 412 -5.15 -2.84 23.45
CA LEU A 412 -5.05 -3.79 22.34
C LEU A 412 -4.35 -3.16 21.14
N SER A 413 -4.74 -1.94 20.75
CA SER A 413 -4.10 -1.21 19.64
C SER A 413 -2.60 -0.97 19.91
N ALA A 414 -2.22 -0.57 21.14
CA ALA A 414 -0.82 -0.42 21.51
C ALA A 414 -0.05 -1.74 21.37
N ARG A 415 -0.61 -2.88 21.84
CA ARG A 415 -0.02 -4.22 21.71
C ARG A 415 0.18 -4.61 20.25
N MET A 416 -0.80 -4.35 19.39
CA MET A 416 -0.70 -4.64 17.95
C MET A 416 0.36 -3.76 17.27
N LEU A 417 0.36 -2.45 17.53
CA LEU A 417 1.38 -1.54 17.01
C LEU A 417 2.80 -1.94 17.45
N ASP A 418 2.98 -2.33 18.72
CA ASP A 418 4.27 -2.80 19.21
C ASP A 418 4.72 -4.07 18.49
N ALA A 419 3.81 -4.99 18.18
CA ALA A 419 4.08 -6.22 17.45
C ALA A 419 4.47 -5.93 15.98
N TRP A 420 3.68 -5.12 15.24
CA TRP A 420 3.97 -4.77 13.86
C TRP A 420 5.29 -4.01 13.73
N THR A 421 5.52 -3.04 14.61
CA THR A 421 6.78 -2.28 14.61
C THR A 421 7.97 -3.13 15.05
N SER A 422 7.79 -4.08 16.00
CA SER A 422 8.82 -5.06 16.35
C SER A 422 9.20 -5.95 15.17
N PHE A 423 8.21 -6.44 14.42
CA PHE A 423 8.44 -7.22 13.21
C PHE A 423 9.27 -6.43 12.18
N CYS A 424 8.92 -5.17 11.91
CA CYS A 424 9.71 -4.31 11.02
C CYS A 424 11.15 -4.07 11.52
N LYS A 425 11.36 -4.03 12.84
CA LYS A 425 12.68 -3.84 13.44
C LYS A 425 13.55 -5.10 13.41
N ASN A 426 12.96 -6.26 13.63
CA ASN A 426 13.69 -7.46 14.02
C ASN A 426 13.32 -8.70 13.20
N GLY A 427 12.31 -8.64 12.32
CA GLY A 427 11.73 -9.80 11.66
C GLY A 427 10.98 -10.74 12.64
N ASN A 428 10.66 -10.23 13.85
CA ASN A 428 9.96 -10.97 14.91
C ASN A 428 8.96 -10.05 15.61
N PRO A 429 7.67 -10.41 15.65
CA PRO A 429 6.64 -9.56 16.23
C PRO A 429 6.55 -9.63 17.78
N GLY A 430 7.29 -10.54 18.42
CA GLY A 430 7.31 -10.67 19.87
C GLY A 430 6.72 -11.99 20.41
N TRP A 431 6.25 -12.86 19.52
CA TRP A 431 5.78 -14.21 19.87
C TRP A 431 6.55 -15.30 19.12
N PRO A 432 6.41 -16.59 19.51
CA PRO A 432 7.10 -17.68 18.82
C PRO A 432 6.72 -17.79 17.35
N ALA A 433 7.69 -18.08 16.48
CA ALA A 433 7.39 -18.48 15.12
C ALA A 433 6.54 -19.76 15.12
N TYR A 434 5.64 -19.86 14.15
CA TYR A 434 4.84 -21.06 13.92
C TYR A 434 5.76 -22.27 13.71
N LYS A 435 5.38 -23.39 14.30
CA LYS A 435 6.03 -24.69 14.16
C LYS A 435 4.98 -25.75 13.89
N ALA A 436 5.19 -26.58 12.86
CA ALA A 436 4.25 -27.64 12.50
C ALA A 436 4.04 -28.66 13.62
N ASP A 437 5.08 -28.96 14.41
CA ASP A 437 5.02 -29.86 15.57
C ASP A 437 4.49 -29.20 16.85
N LYS A 438 4.45 -27.86 16.89
CA LYS A 438 3.94 -27.04 17.99
C LYS A 438 3.35 -25.75 17.46
N PRO A 439 2.18 -25.80 16.81
CA PRO A 439 1.53 -24.61 16.25
C PRO A 439 1.31 -23.52 17.29
N TYR A 440 1.62 -22.28 16.92
CA TYR A 440 1.35 -21.11 17.73
C TYR A 440 0.73 -20.02 16.84
N LYS A 441 -0.35 -19.45 17.34
CA LYS A 441 -1.08 -18.33 16.75
C LYS A 441 -1.30 -17.28 17.84
N GLU A 442 -0.90 -16.05 17.57
CA GLU A 442 -1.19 -14.93 18.47
C GLU A 442 -2.63 -14.50 18.32
N LEU A 443 -3.34 -14.36 19.43
CA LEU A 443 -4.74 -13.95 19.45
C LEU A 443 -4.86 -12.51 19.95
N PHE A 444 -5.48 -11.66 19.13
CA PHE A 444 -5.70 -10.26 19.45
C PHE A 444 -7.16 -10.02 19.84
N ASP A 445 -7.38 -9.91 21.15
CA ASP A 445 -8.66 -9.52 21.75
C ASP A 445 -8.41 -8.63 22.97
N ILE A 446 -9.45 -7.98 23.46
CA ILE A 446 -9.44 -7.26 24.74
C ILE A 446 -9.52 -8.29 25.90
N GLU A 447 -8.77 -8.01 26.98
CA GLU A 447 -8.82 -8.76 28.23
C GLU A 447 -10.06 -8.39 29.07
#